data_004a964f5230aeb37555977fbd4d1179
#
_entry.id   004a964f5230aeb37555977fbd4d1179
#
_cell.length_a   1.000
_cell.length_b   1.000
_cell.length_c   1.000
_cell.angle_alpha   90.00
_cell.angle_beta   90.00
_cell.angle_gamma   90.00
#
_symmetry.space_group_name_H-M   'P 1'
#
loop_
_entity.id
_entity.type
_entity.pdbx_description
1 polymer ?
#
loop_
_entity_poly.entity_id
_entity_poly.type
_entity_poly.pdbx_seq_one_letter_code
_entity_poly.pdbx_strand_id
1 'polypeptide(L)'
;MTPAATSFGQADYLLASRITTQLAQTNRANLRRLTVNVRAGEVTLRGSVGSFYERQIAIQTCREMPGIGQVIDAVEVAETN
;
A
#
# COMPACT_ATOMS: atom_id res chain seq x y z
N MET A 1 -6.38 23.22 16.39
CA MET A 1 -5.39 22.92 15.37
C MET A 1 -4.08 22.46 15.97
N THR A 2 -3.62 21.34 15.56
CA THR A 2 -2.41 20.76 16.11
C THR A 2 -1.41 20.52 15.01
N PRO A 3 -0.57 21.49 14.72
CA PRO A 3 0.35 21.38 13.60
C PRO A 3 1.25 20.16 13.64
N ALA A 4 1.71 19.79 14.81
CA ALA A 4 2.62 18.67 14.93
C ALA A 4 1.96 17.37 14.49
N ALA A 5 0.77 17.11 14.98
CA ALA A 5 0.04 15.90 14.59
C ALA A 5 -0.33 15.93 13.12
N THR A 6 -0.71 17.11 12.64
CA THR A 6 -1.09 17.28 11.26
C THR A 6 0.09 17.00 10.34
N SER A 7 1.25 17.54 10.69
CA SER A 7 2.43 17.40 9.86
C SER A 7 2.84 15.91 9.76
N PHE A 8 2.79 15.19 10.87
CA PHE A 8 3.16 13.80 10.90
C PHE A 8 2.17 12.96 10.08
N GLY A 9 0.87 13.17 10.31
CA GLY A 9 -0.15 12.46 9.57
C GLY A 9 -0.13 12.80 8.10
N GLN A 10 0.30 14.00 7.75
CA GLN A 10 0.38 14.45 6.38
C GLN A 10 1.42 13.65 5.60
N ALA A 11 2.56 13.38 6.19
CA ALA A 11 3.59 12.59 5.53
C ALA A 11 3.07 11.18 5.25
N ASP A 12 2.41 10.57 6.22
CA ASP A 12 1.84 9.25 6.04
C ASP A 12 0.77 9.25 4.96
N TYR A 13 -0.06 10.28 4.95
CA TYR A 13 -1.12 10.40 3.97
C TYR A 13 -0.54 10.51 2.55
N LEU A 14 0.50 11.27 2.38
CA LEU A 14 1.13 11.42 1.07
C LEU A 14 1.73 10.10 0.60
N LEU A 15 2.35 9.35 1.49
CA LEU A 15 2.89 8.05 1.12
C LEU A 15 1.79 7.09 0.72
N ALA A 16 0.71 7.06 1.50
CA ALA A 16 -0.42 6.20 1.18
C ALA A 16 -1.01 6.55 -0.17
N SER A 17 -1.12 7.85 -0.45
CA SER A 17 -1.66 8.32 -1.70
C SER A 17 -0.78 7.92 -2.88
N ARG A 18 0.53 8.03 -2.73
CA ARG A 18 1.46 7.64 -3.78
C ARG A 18 1.40 6.14 -4.07
N ILE A 19 1.32 5.35 -3.01
CA ILE A 19 1.25 3.91 -3.18
C ILE A 19 -0.05 3.53 -3.88
N THR A 20 -1.15 4.13 -3.46
CA THR A 20 -2.45 3.89 -4.08
C THR A 20 -2.42 4.23 -5.56
N THR A 21 -1.80 5.35 -5.90
CA THR A 21 -1.68 5.77 -7.29
C THR A 21 -0.86 4.76 -8.09
N GLN A 22 0.25 4.31 -7.54
CA GLN A 22 1.09 3.34 -8.22
C GLN A 22 0.36 2.03 -8.44
N LEU A 23 -0.37 1.57 -7.44
CA LEU A 23 -1.14 0.34 -7.59
C LEU A 23 -2.21 0.50 -8.66
N ALA A 24 -2.84 1.66 -8.73
CA ALA A 24 -3.86 1.92 -9.73
C ALA A 24 -3.26 1.91 -11.15
N GLN A 25 -2.01 2.28 -11.28
CA GLN A 25 -1.35 2.33 -12.59
C GLN A 25 -0.97 0.96 -13.12
N THR A 26 -1.10 -0.08 -12.32
CA THR A 26 -0.76 -1.42 -12.77
C THR A 26 -1.82 -2.02 -13.69
N ASN A 27 -2.96 -1.38 -13.84
CA ASN A 27 -4.09 -1.88 -14.65
C ASN A 27 -4.64 -3.21 -14.13
N ARG A 28 -4.47 -3.47 -12.85
CA ARG A 28 -5.01 -4.68 -12.23
C ARG A 28 -6.04 -4.28 -11.21
N ALA A 29 -7.29 -4.69 -11.45
CA ALA A 29 -8.41 -4.29 -10.60
C ALA A 29 -8.18 -4.68 -9.15
N ASN A 30 -7.62 -5.86 -8.91
CA ASN A 30 -7.39 -6.32 -7.55
C ASN A 30 -6.43 -5.43 -6.81
N LEU A 31 -5.41 -4.92 -7.49
CA LEU A 31 -4.43 -4.05 -6.85
C LEU A 31 -5.03 -2.69 -6.52
N ARG A 32 -5.96 -2.22 -7.36
CA ARG A 32 -6.63 -0.95 -7.07
C ARG A 32 -7.54 -1.02 -5.86
N ARG A 33 -7.96 -2.22 -5.50
CA ARG A 33 -8.87 -2.42 -4.39
C ARG A 33 -8.17 -2.65 -3.07
N LEU A 34 -6.85 -2.78 -3.09
CA LEU A 34 -6.12 -2.99 -1.86
C LEU A 34 -6.21 -1.77 -0.96
N THR A 35 -6.30 -2.01 0.32
CA THR A 35 -6.28 -0.96 1.31
C THR A 35 -4.85 -0.69 1.70
N VAL A 36 -4.44 0.55 1.63
CA VAL A 36 -3.10 0.99 1.96
C VAL A 36 -3.17 1.84 3.21
N ASN A 37 -2.42 1.46 4.22
CA ASN A 37 -2.37 2.20 5.47
C ASN A 37 -0.92 2.48 5.79
N VAL A 38 -0.60 3.74 6.04
CA VAL A 38 0.77 4.13 6.36
C VAL A 38 0.80 4.81 7.71
N ARG A 39 1.74 4.40 8.54
CA ARG A 39 1.89 4.96 9.87
C ARG A 39 3.36 5.02 10.21
N ALA A 40 3.89 6.22 10.36
CA ALA A 40 5.30 6.44 10.67
C ALA A 40 6.23 5.67 9.73
N GLY A 41 5.91 5.67 8.45
CA GLY A 41 6.74 4.99 7.45
C GLY A 41 6.49 3.50 7.34
N GLU A 42 5.58 2.95 8.13
CA GLU A 42 5.23 1.54 8.07
C GLU A 42 3.96 1.38 7.26
N VAL A 43 4.02 0.58 6.21
CA VAL A 43 2.90 0.35 5.31
C VAL A 43 2.26 -0.97 5.62
N THR A 44 0.94 -0.96 5.74
CA THR A 44 0.16 -2.19 5.84
C THR A 44 -0.71 -2.30 4.61
N LEU A 45 -0.59 -3.40 3.90
CA LEU A 45 -1.43 -3.70 2.74
C LEU A 45 -2.45 -4.76 3.13
N ARG A 46 -3.72 -4.50 2.82
CA ARG A 46 -4.81 -5.42 3.10
C ARG A 46 -5.67 -5.60 1.88
N GLY A 47 -6.27 -6.76 1.78
CA GLY A 47 -7.20 -7.06 0.73
C GLY A 47 -6.94 -8.42 0.13
N SER A 48 -7.53 -8.66 -1.03
CA SER A 48 -7.39 -9.92 -1.73
C SER A 48 -6.92 -9.70 -3.15
N VAL A 49 -6.06 -10.59 -3.59
CA VAL A 49 -5.60 -10.59 -4.98
C VAL A 49 -5.84 -12.00 -5.55
N GLY A 50 -5.70 -12.11 -6.86
CA GLY A 50 -6.00 -13.36 -7.54
C GLY A 50 -4.83 -14.32 -7.66
N SER A 51 -3.62 -13.87 -7.37
CA SER A 51 -2.45 -14.72 -7.53
C SER A 51 -1.31 -14.21 -6.67
N PHE A 52 -0.33 -15.07 -6.45
CA PHE A 52 0.89 -14.69 -5.76
C PHE A 52 1.66 -13.64 -6.55
N TYR A 53 1.54 -13.67 -7.85
CA TYR A 53 2.19 -12.69 -8.70
C TYR A 53 1.67 -11.28 -8.39
N GLU A 54 0.36 -11.15 -8.26
CA GLU A 54 -0.23 -9.86 -7.93
C GLU A 54 0.17 -9.39 -6.54
N ARG A 55 0.21 -10.31 -5.60
CA ARG A 55 0.65 -9.99 -4.25
C ARG A 55 2.08 -9.47 -4.27
N GLN A 56 2.94 -10.13 -5.04
CA GLN A 56 4.32 -9.72 -5.18
C GLN A 56 4.45 -8.32 -5.76
N ILE A 57 3.65 -8.02 -6.79
CA ILE A 57 3.66 -6.69 -7.40
C ILE A 57 3.29 -5.64 -6.36
N ALA A 58 2.27 -5.90 -5.57
CA ALA A 58 1.82 -4.95 -4.56
C ALA A 58 2.92 -4.68 -3.54
N ILE A 59 3.56 -5.72 -3.04
CA ILE A 59 4.61 -5.57 -2.05
C ILE A 59 5.81 -4.85 -2.64
N GLN A 60 6.19 -5.22 -3.84
CA GLN A 60 7.33 -4.61 -4.51
C GLN A 60 7.08 -3.11 -4.73
N THR A 61 5.88 -2.77 -5.13
CA THR A 61 5.51 -1.37 -5.32
C THR A 61 5.74 -0.57 -4.05
N CYS A 62 5.35 -1.14 -2.92
CA CYS A 62 5.55 -0.46 -1.64
C CYS A 62 7.02 -0.36 -1.28
N ARG A 63 7.77 -1.41 -1.50
CA ARG A 63 9.19 -1.41 -1.14
C ARG A 63 10.02 -0.43 -1.93
N GLU A 64 9.60 -0.16 -3.15
CA GLU A 64 10.32 0.77 -4.01
C GLU A 64 9.98 2.23 -3.72
N MET A 65 9.00 2.47 -2.89
CA MET A 65 8.57 3.81 -2.60
C MET A 65 9.52 4.46 -1.60
N PRO A 66 10.08 5.63 -1.94
CA PRO A 66 10.96 6.33 -0.99
C PRO A 66 10.19 6.72 0.26
N GLY A 67 10.83 6.58 1.39
CA GLY A 67 10.23 6.95 2.67
C GLY A 67 9.58 5.80 3.41
N ILE A 68 9.52 4.63 2.79
CA ILE A 68 8.93 3.46 3.42
C ILE A 68 10.00 2.72 4.21
N GLY A 69 9.75 2.48 5.48
CA GLY A 69 10.69 1.74 6.33
C GLY A 69 10.36 0.27 6.44
N GLN A 70 9.07 -0.06 6.38
CA GLN A 70 8.65 -1.44 6.57
C GLN A 70 7.33 -1.68 5.87
N VAL A 71 7.18 -2.86 5.30
CA VAL A 71 5.92 -3.26 4.65
C VAL A 71 5.35 -4.45 5.39
N ILE A 72 4.12 -4.32 5.85
CA ILE A 72 3.39 -5.40 6.48
C ILE A 72 2.42 -5.95 5.45
N ASP A 73 2.56 -7.21 5.17
CA ASP A 73 1.78 -7.89 4.14
C ASP A 73 0.59 -8.60 4.78
N ALA A 74 -0.57 -7.99 4.66
CA ALA A 74 -1.82 -8.59 5.10
C ALA A 74 -2.72 -8.88 3.90
N VAL A 75 -2.11 -9.13 2.75
CA VAL A 75 -2.82 -9.42 1.52
C VAL A 75 -3.08 -10.91 1.44
N GLU A 76 -4.30 -11.26 1.09
CA GLU A 76 -4.68 -12.65 0.89
C GLU A 76 -4.71 -12.98 -0.58
N VAL A 77 -4.28 -14.18 -0.90
CA VAL A 77 -4.37 -14.68 -2.26
C VAL A 77 -5.62 -15.55 -2.35
N ALA A 78 -6.62 -15.04 -3.05
CA ALA A 78 -7.87 -15.74 -3.21
C ALA A 78 -7.81 -16.53 -4.51
N GLU A 79 -7.30 -17.72 -4.42
CA GLU A 79 -7.21 -18.59 -5.59
C GLU A 79 -8.56 -19.18 -5.91
N THR A 80 -8.97 -18.98 -7.14
CA THR A 80 -10.20 -19.61 -7.61
C THR A 80 -9.83 -20.61 -8.66
N ASN A 81 -10.32 -21.80 -8.50
CA ASN A 81 -10.11 -22.83 -9.49
C ASN A 81 -11.28 -22.98 -10.40
#